data_0691795d2d0358c6057a8d17dd5ec48c
#
_entry.id   0691795d2d0358c6057a8d17dd5ec48c
#
_cell.length_a   1.000
_cell.length_b   1.000
_cell.length_c   1.000
_cell.angle_alpha   90.00
_cell.angle_beta   90.00
_cell.angle_gamma   90.00
#
_symmetry.space_group_name_H-M   'P 1'
#
loop_
_entity.id
_entity.type
_entity.pdbx_description
1 polymer ?
#
loop_
_entity_poly.entity_id
_entity_poly.type
_entity_poly.pdbx_seq_one_letter_code
_entity_poly.pdbx_strand_id
1 'polypeptide(L)'
;VLVARPEIQQPKDLQGKRVGVVSIGGTQWITTKLGLEYLSPDEQRERIQILAIGDQSVLRGALEAGNIEAAFFNGAMAEELRSKGFHILADLYKANIRTLGSGIIVKRTTLQQNRDLAANVLKATFEGLALVKSAAGKPVVVKTLMRRLKISDPAVAEQGYYYLQRDLDTQVSPPVEGLENLQRFMKTYNPRVGDVNVANLVDTRLVKYLSDTGFIDQISRIYGLK
;
A
#
# COMPACT_ATOMS: atom_id res chain seq x y z
N VAL A 1 2.08 2.13 -7.10
CA VAL A 1 2.41 2.50 -8.49
C VAL A 1 3.93 2.50 -8.66
N LEU A 2 4.46 1.85 -9.68
CA LEU A 2 5.90 1.90 -10.04
C LEU A 2 6.17 3.15 -10.87
N VAL A 3 6.98 4.04 -10.32
CA VAL A 3 7.43 5.26 -11.00
C VAL A 3 8.89 5.11 -11.39
N ALA A 4 9.24 5.55 -12.59
CA ALA A 4 10.60 5.50 -13.13
C ALA A 4 11.02 6.83 -13.75
N ARG A 5 12.31 6.99 -13.89
CA ARG A 5 12.91 8.14 -14.58
C ARG A 5 12.48 8.18 -16.05
N PRO A 6 12.50 9.38 -16.68
CA PRO A 6 12.00 9.57 -18.05
C PRO A 6 12.63 8.66 -19.11
N GLU A 7 13.88 8.26 -18.92
CA GLU A 7 14.61 7.36 -19.83
C GLU A 7 14.16 5.89 -19.75
N ILE A 8 13.40 5.51 -18.70
CA ILE A 8 12.85 4.17 -18.51
C ILE A 8 11.40 4.19 -18.99
N GLN A 9 11.13 3.67 -20.16
CA GLN A 9 9.80 3.76 -20.79
C GLN A 9 8.96 2.48 -20.67
N GLN A 10 9.60 1.34 -20.42
CA GLN A 10 8.96 0.04 -20.31
C GLN A 10 9.67 -0.86 -19.29
N PRO A 11 9.02 -1.89 -18.76
CA PRO A 11 9.61 -2.72 -17.70
C PRO A 11 10.95 -3.36 -18.08
N LYS A 12 11.17 -3.73 -19.32
CA LYS A 12 12.45 -4.33 -19.78
C LYS A 12 13.62 -3.37 -19.64
N ASP A 13 13.40 -2.06 -19.65
CA ASP A 13 14.46 -1.05 -19.52
C ASP A 13 15.02 -1.00 -18.10
N LEU A 14 14.37 -1.69 -17.13
CA LEU A 14 14.84 -1.86 -15.76
C LEU A 14 15.98 -2.88 -15.63
N GLN A 15 16.28 -3.65 -16.68
CA GLN A 15 17.36 -4.63 -16.65
C GLN A 15 18.71 -3.95 -16.38
N GLY A 16 19.42 -4.42 -15.35
CA GLY A 16 20.68 -3.82 -14.90
C GLY A 16 20.52 -2.49 -14.13
N LYS A 17 19.32 -2.02 -13.92
CA LYS A 17 19.02 -0.76 -13.22
C LYS A 17 18.78 -0.95 -11.73
N ARG A 18 18.83 0.17 -11.00
CA ARG A 18 18.62 0.23 -9.56
C ARG A 18 17.17 0.59 -9.25
N VAL A 19 16.50 -0.28 -8.50
CA VAL A 19 15.13 -0.04 -8.01
C VAL A 19 15.21 0.17 -6.50
N GLY A 20 14.77 1.35 -6.06
CA GLY A 20 14.83 1.73 -4.66
C GLY A 20 13.68 1.16 -3.84
N VAL A 21 13.97 0.81 -2.57
CA VAL A 21 12.99 0.43 -1.56
C VAL A 21 13.31 1.12 -0.24
N VAL A 22 12.29 1.25 0.63
CA VAL A 22 12.48 1.83 1.97
C VAL A 22 13.42 0.97 2.81
N SER A 23 13.19 -0.33 2.84
CA SER A 23 14.01 -1.29 3.59
C SER A 23 13.85 -2.69 3.00
N ILE A 24 14.87 -3.52 3.10
CA ILE A 24 14.78 -4.94 2.73
C ILE A 24 13.89 -5.66 3.74
N GLY A 25 13.02 -6.53 3.24
CA GLY A 25 12.05 -7.29 4.06
C GLY A 25 10.81 -6.51 4.49
N GLY A 26 10.72 -5.21 4.20
CA GLY A 26 9.52 -4.40 4.46
C GLY A 26 8.44 -4.56 3.38
N THR A 27 7.24 -4.04 3.65
CA THR A 27 6.08 -4.14 2.74
C THR A 27 6.39 -3.62 1.35
N GLN A 28 7.08 -2.49 1.23
CA GLN A 28 7.43 -1.92 -0.08
C GLN A 28 8.42 -2.81 -0.85
N TRP A 29 9.37 -3.45 -0.17
CA TRP A 29 10.27 -4.41 -0.80
C TRP A 29 9.49 -5.61 -1.38
N ILE A 30 8.51 -6.13 -0.63
CA ILE A 30 7.65 -7.22 -1.09
C ILE A 30 6.79 -6.76 -2.27
N THR A 31 6.18 -5.57 -2.18
CA THR A 31 5.43 -4.97 -3.29
C THR A 31 6.31 -4.81 -4.53
N THR A 32 7.59 -4.42 -4.34
CA THR A 32 8.56 -4.32 -5.44
C THR A 32 8.84 -5.69 -6.05
N LYS A 33 9.08 -6.71 -5.23
CA LYS A 33 9.31 -8.08 -5.71
C LYS A 33 8.10 -8.61 -6.50
N LEU A 34 6.89 -8.49 -5.95
CA LEU A 34 5.65 -8.89 -6.62
C LEU A 34 5.44 -8.13 -7.94
N GLY A 35 5.65 -6.83 -7.92
CA GLY A 35 5.51 -6.00 -9.10
C GLY A 35 6.50 -6.36 -10.20
N LEU A 36 7.76 -6.57 -9.86
CA LEU A 36 8.78 -7.00 -10.81
C LEU A 36 8.51 -8.42 -11.35
N GLU A 37 7.99 -9.33 -10.51
CA GLU A 37 7.57 -10.67 -10.94
C GLU A 37 6.45 -10.60 -11.97
N TYR A 38 5.50 -9.70 -11.78
CA TYR A 38 4.40 -9.47 -12.73
C TYR A 38 4.87 -8.82 -14.04
N LEU A 39 5.85 -7.90 -13.95
CA LEU A 39 6.24 -7.06 -15.09
C LEU A 39 7.32 -7.67 -15.96
N SER A 40 8.14 -8.58 -15.43
CA SER A 40 9.34 -9.04 -16.11
C SER A 40 9.56 -10.55 -15.94
N PRO A 41 10.01 -11.25 -16.99
CA PRO A 41 10.48 -12.63 -16.90
C PRO A 41 11.63 -12.78 -15.88
N ASP A 42 11.82 -13.98 -15.33
CA ASP A 42 12.81 -14.28 -14.29
C ASP A 42 14.23 -13.82 -14.67
N GLU A 43 14.68 -14.12 -15.87
CA GLU A 43 16.00 -13.76 -16.37
C GLU A 43 16.28 -12.26 -16.38
N GLN A 44 15.25 -11.45 -16.58
CA GLN A 44 15.38 -9.98 -16.56
C GLN A 44 15.38 -9.45 -15.12
N ARG A 45 14.60 -10.07 -14.21
CA ARG A 45 14.51 -9.66 -12.81
C ARG A 45 15.79 -9.88 -12.04
N GLU A 46 16.52 -10.98 -12.32
CA GLU A 46 17.78 -11.30 -11.66
C GLU A 46 18.86 -10.23 -11.83
N ARG A 47 18.76 -9.42 -12.89
CA ARG A 47 19.69 -8.33 -13.17
C ARG A 47 19.28 -6.98 -12.56
N ILE A 48 18.06 -6.88 -11.99
CA ILE A 48 17.59 -5.66 -11.34
C ILE A 48 18.19 -5.57 -9.93
N GLN A 49 18.87 -4.45 -9.65
CA GLN A 49 19.46 -4.20 -8.34
C GLN A 49 18.44 -3.53 -7.42
N ILE A 50 18.02 -4.22 -6.34
CA ILE A 50 17.14 -3.62 -5.34
C ILE A 50 17.96 -3.03 -4.21
N LEU A 51 17.83 -1.71 -3.99
CA LEU A 51 18.60 -0.94 -3.02
C LEU A 51 17.71 -0.41 -1.89
N ALA A 52 18.10 -0.65 -0.65
CA ALA A 52 17.49 0.00 0.51
C ALA A 52 17.99 1.44 0.60
N ILE A 53 17.09 2.41 0.43
CA ILE A 53 17.43 3.84 0.33
C ILE A 53 17.04 4.60 1.59
N GLY A 54 15.91 4.25 2.24
CA GLY A 54 15.37 4.94 3.39
C GLY A 54 13.87 5.24 3.23
N ASP A 55 13.36 6.24 3.95
CA ASP A 55 11.96 6.58 3.92
C ASP A 55 11.48 7.09 2.54
N GLN A 56 10.15 7.27 2.40
CA GLN A 56 9.53 7.68 1.13
C GLN A 56 10.06 9.02 0.60
N SER A 57 10.46 9.93 1.48
CA SER A 57 10.99 11.25 1.09
C SER A 57 12.41 11.12 0.53
N VAL A 58 13.24 10.31 1.20
CA VAL A 58 14.62 10.01 0.73
C VAL A 58 14.58 9.22 -0.57
N LEU A 59 13.66 8.26 -0.67
CA LEU A 59 13.45 7.46 -1.87
C LEU A 59 13.07 8.33 -3.09
N ARG A 60 12.16 9.30 -2.88
CA ARG A 60 11.81 10.29 -3.89
C ARG A 60 13.01 11.11 -4.31
N GLY A 61 13.76 11.67 -3.34
CA GLY A 61 14.96 12.43 -3.63
C GLY A 61 16.01 11.63 -4.39
N ALA A 62 16.20 10.36 -4.06
CA ALA A 62 17.11 9.46 -4.77
C ALA A 62 16.69 9.23 -6.23
N LEU A 63 15.37 9.09 -6.49
CA LEU A 63 14.83 8.98 -7.85
C LEU A 63 15.03 10.28 -8.64
N GLU A 64 14.72 11.43 -8.05
CA GLU A 64 14.88 12.75 -8.66
C GLU A 64 16.36 13.04 -8.98
N ALA A 65 17.27 12.65 -8.09
CA ALA A 65 18.73 12.83 -8.26
C ALA A 65 19.38 11.80 -9.20
N GLY A 66 18.67 10.74 -9.62
CA GLY A 66 19.24 9.69 -10.49
C GLY A 66 20.11 8.66 -9.76
N ASN A 67 20.00 8.58 -8.44
CA ASN A 67 20.67 7.54 -7.65
C ASN A 67 20.00 6.17 -7.78
N ILE A 68 18.72 6.16 -8.18
CA ILE A 68 17.93 4.99 -8.56
C ILE A 68 17.14 5.32 -9.83
N GLU A 69 16.78 4.31 -10.61
CA GLU A 69 16.02 4.49 -11.84
C GLU A 69 14.52 4.31 -11.67
N ALA A 70 14.08 3.56 -10.64
CA ALA A 70 12.66 3.38 -10.35
C ALA A 70 12.41 3.08 -8.86
N ALA A 71 11.16 3.31 -8.41
CA ALA A 71 10.67 2.88 -7.11
C ALA A 71 9.15 2.83 -7.08
N PHE A 72 8.59 2.06 -6.13
CA PHE A 72 7.15 2.06 -5.87
C PHE A 72 6.76 3.18 -4.90
N PHE A 73 5.76 3.96 -5.29
CA PHE A 73 5.18 5.05 -4.49
C PHE A 73 3.68 4.86 -4.31
N ASN A 74 3.10 5.52 -3.31
CA ASN A 74 1.66 5.69 -3.23
C ASN A 74 1.15 6.57 -4.39
N GLY A 75 -0.16 6.53 -4.65
CA GLY A 75 -0.73 7.20 -5.81
C GLY A 75 -0.50 8.72 -5.83
N ALA A 76 -0.61 9.39 -4.68
CA ALA A 76 -0.44 10.85 -4.60
C ALA A 76 1.00 11.27 -4.97
N MET A 77 2.00 10.54 -4.44
CA MET A 77 3.41 10.82 -4.74
C MET A 77 3.76 10.44 -6.19
N ALA A 78 3.15 9.37 -6.71
CA ALA A 78 3.32 8.98 -8.11
C ALA A 78 2.80 10.08 -9.07
N GLU A 79 1.67 10.70 -8.75
CA GLU A 79 1.14 11.81 -9.56
C GLU A 79 2.01 13.08 -9.46
N GLU A 80 2.52 13.39 -8.27
CA GLU A 80 3.48 14.49 -8.11
C GLU A 80 4.72 14.26 -8.99
N LEU A 81 5.29 13.05 -8.99
CA LEU A 81 6.44 12.71 -9.83
C LEU A 81 6.07 12.73 -11.32
N ARG A 82 4.88 12.22 -11.68
CA ARG A 82 4.40 12.27 -13.06
C ARG A 82 4.29 13.70 -13.58
N SER A 83 3.81 14.65 -12.76
CA SER A 83 3.74 16.07 -13.12
C SER A 83 5.12 16.71 -13.36
N LYS A 84 6.19 16.09 -12.82
CA LYS A 84 7.58 16.48 -13.02
C LYS A 84 8.25 15.73 -14.20
N GLY A 85 7.50 14.94 -14.97
CA GLY A 85 8.00 14.23 -16.16
C GLY A 85 8.49 12.81 -15.90
N PHE A 86 8.31 12.25 -14.71
CA PHE A 86 8.60 10.84 -14.44
C PHE A 86 7.50 9.95 -15.04
N HIS A 87 7.85 8.70 -15.39
CA HIS A 87 6.93 7.76 -16.00
C HIS A 87 6.30 6.82 -14.99
N ILE A 88 5.00 6.57 -15.10
CA ILE A 88 4.32 5.48 -14.41
C ILE A 88 4.46 4.23 -15.28
N LEU A 89 5.34 3.29 -14.87
CA LEU A 89 5.57 2.04 -15.60
C LEU A 89 4.51 1.00 -15.30
N ALA A 90 4.01 0.97 -14.08
CA ALA A 90 3.03 -0.02 -13.66
C ALA A 90 2.18 0.46 -12.50
N ASP A 91 0.93 0.00 -12.53
CA ASP A 91 -0.02 0.14 -11.46
C ASP A 91 -0.48 -1.26 -11.01
N LEU A 92 0.01 -1.72 -9.85
CA LEU A 92 -0.26 -3.07 -9.37
C LEU A 92 -1.72 -3.31 -8.99
N TYR A 93 -2.50 -2.26 -8.77
CA TYR A 93 -3.93 -2.41 -8.61
C TYR A 93 -4.57 -3.00 -9.87
N LYS A 94 -4.15 -2.54 -11.04
CA LYS A 94 -4.62 -3.06 -12.33
C LYS A 94 -4.18 -4.50 -12.58
N ALA A 95 -3.09 -4.93 -11.97
CA ALA A 95 -2.57 -6.29 -12.06
C ALA A 95 -3.37 -7.29 -11.19
N ASN A 96 -4.30 -6.81 -10.35
CA ASN A 96 -5.07 -7.63 -9.40
C ASN A 96 -4.22 -8.58 -8.53
N ILE A 97 -3.02 -8.13 -8.16
CA ILE A 97 -2.12 -8.91 -7.30
C ILE A 97 -2.58 -8.75 -5.85
N ARG A 98 -2.98 -9.86 -5.22
CA ARG A 98 -3.37 -9.86 -3.81
C ARG A 98 -2.16 -9.62 -2.92
N THR A 99 -2.15 -8.47 -2.26
CA THR A 99 -1.12 -8.12 -1.26
C THR A 99 -1.79 -7.58 0.00
N LEU A 100 -1.09 -7.66 1.12
CA LEU A 100 -1.46 -6.93 2.33
C LEU A 100 -0.55 -5.70 2.42
N GLY A 101 -1.05 -4.54 2.02
CA GLY A 101 -0.29 -3.29 2.03
C GLY A 101 -0.16 -2.69 3.44
N SER A 102 -1.25 -2.70 4.19
CA SER A 102 -1.33 -2.19 5.58
C SER A 102 -2.36 -2.97 6.37
N GLY A 103 -2.17 -3.05 7.69
CA GLY A 103 -3.10 -3.72 8.58
C GLY A 103 -2.93 -3.28 10.02
N ILE A 104 -3.94 -3.52 10.84
CA ILE A 104 -3.87 -3.32 12.28
C ILE A 104 -3.27 -4.57 12.90
N ILE A 105 -2.11 -4.43 13.51
CA ILE A 105 -1.40 -5.52 14.18
C ILE A 105 -1.45 -5.29 15.69
N VAL A 106 -1.90 -6.29 16.43
CA VAL A 106 -1.96 -6.26 17.89
C VAL A 106 -1.44 -7.57 18.48
N LYS A 107 -0.93 -7.50 19.71
CA LYS A 107 -0.60 -8.72 20.46
C LYS A 107 -1.89 -9.46 20.82
N ARG A 108 -1.86 -10.80 20.83
CA ARG A 108 -2.99 -11.61 21.24
C ARG A 108 -3.47 -11.28 22.66
N THR A 109 -2.55 -11.00 23.57
CA THR A 109 -2.86 -10.54 24.92
C THR A 109 -3.62 -9.23 24.95
N THR A 110 -3.31 -8.28 24.06
CA THR A 110 -4.06 -7.02 23.92
C THR A 110 -5.52 -7.27 23.53
N LEU A 111 -5.77 -8.18 22.59
CA LEU A 111 -7.14 -8.56 22.21
C LEU A 111 -7.92 -9.20 23.35
N GLN A 112 -7.24 -9.95 24.23
CA GLN A 112 -7.88 -10.59 25.38
C GLN A 112 -8.17 -9.62 26.53
N GLN A 113 -7.23 -8.71 26.81
CA GLN A 113 -7.28 -7.81 27.96
C GLN A 113 -7.93 -6.46 27.68
N ASN A 114 -7.88 -5.99 26.42
CA ASN A 114 -8.34 -4.65 25.99
C ASN A 114 -9.19 -4.73 24.73
N ARG A 115 -10.20 -5.62 24.75
CA ARG A 115 -11.08 -5.86 23.60
C ARG A 115 -11.78 -4.59 23.12
N ASP A 116 -12.24 -3.75 24.06
CA ASP A 116 -12.94 -2.51 23.73
C ASP A 116 -12.03 -1.49 23.05
N LEU A 117 -10.76 -1.40 23.47
CA LEU A 117 -9.78 -0.57 22.78
C LEU A 117 -9.60 -1.04 21.32
N ALA A 118 -9.42 -2.34 21.09
CA ALA A 118 -9.27 -2.88 19.75
C ALA A 118 -10.53 -2.64 18.89
N ALA A 119 -11.72 -2.79 19.48
CA ALA A 119 -12.99 -2.50 18.81
C ALA A 119 -13.10 -1.01 18.44
N ASN A 120 -12.72 -0.11 19.34
CA ASN A 120 -12.76 1.34 19.08
C ASN A 120 -11.76 1.76 18.01
N VAL A 121 -10.56 1.17 17.95
CA VAL A 121 -9.60 1.39 16.87
C VAL A 121 -10.17 0.94 15.53
N LEU A 122 -10.81 -0.24 15.48
CA LEU A 122 -11.49 -0.71 14.28
C LEU A 122 -12.63 0.22 13.86
N LYS A 123 -13.49 0.65 14.81
CA LYS A 123 -14.59 1.60 14.52
C LYS A 123 -14.05 2.89 13.88
N ALA A 124 -13.02 3.49 14.47
CA ALA A 124 -12.39 4.70 13.93
C ALA A 124 -11.79 4.46 12.54
N THR A 125 -11.23 3.27 12.31
CA THR A 125 -10.68 2.89 10.99
C THR A 125 -11.80 2.75 9.96
N PHE A 126 -12.89 2.08 10.28
CA PHE A 126 -14.07 1.96 9.40
C PHE A 126 -14.65 3.33 9.05
N GLU A 127 -14.78 4.21 10.04
CA GLU A 127 -15.31 5.57 9.83
C GLU A 127 -14.37 6.39 8.93
N GLY A 128 -13.05 6.30 9.15
CA GLY A 128 -12.05 6.93 8.29
C GLY A 128 -12.08 6.41 6.84
N LEU A 129 -12.25 5.11 6.64
CA LEU A 129 -12.42 4.49 5.33
C LEU A 129 -13.72 4.97 4.66
N ALA A 130 -14.83 5.01 5.40
CA ALA A 130 -16.10 5.48 4.91
C ALA A 130 -16.02 6.95 4.47
N LEU A 131 -15.35 7.80 5.24
CA LEU A 131 -15.10 9.19 4.87
C LEU A 131 -14.33 9.30 3.54
N VAL A 132 -13.26 8.52 3.38
CA VAL A 132 -12.47 8.50 2.12
C VAL A 132 -13.32 8.03 0.94
N LYS A 133 -14.17 7.01 1.14
CA LYS A 133 -15.03 6.45 0.08
C LYS A 133 -16.22 7.34 -0.25
N SER A 134 -16.64 8.21 0.65
CA SER A 134 -17.79 9.09 0.44
C SER A 134 -17.46 10.29 -0.45
N ALA A 135 -18.40 10.70 -1.31
CA ALA A 135 -18.24 11.90 -2.12
C ALA A 135 -18.14 13.18 -1.23
N ALA A 136 -18.87 13.23 -0.12
CA ALA A 136 -18.84 14.34 0.83
C ALA A 136 -17.48 14.44 1.57
N GLY A 137 -16.73 13.37 1.68
CA GLY A 137 -15.41 13.34 2.32
C GLY A 137 -14.29 13.95 1.47
N LYS A 138 -14.47 14.06 0.14
CA LYS A 138 -13.42 14.50 -0.78
C LYS A 138 -12.70 15.79 -0.32
N PRO A 139 -13.40 16.90 0.02
CA PRO A 139 -12.71 18.15 0.38
C PRO A 139 -11.81 18.01 1.61
N VAL A 140 -12.27 17.25 2.62
CA VAL A 140 -11.52 17.00 3.86
C VAL A 140 -10.30 16.13 3.58
N VAL A 141 -10.45 15.08 2.78
CA VAL A 141 -9.37 14.15 2.42
C VAL A 141 -8.32 14.89 1.58
N VAL A 142 -8.70 15.63 0.54
CA VAL A 142 -7.78 16.41 -0.30
C VAL A 142 -6.99 17.41 0.55
N LYS A 143 -7.67 18.20 1.39
CA LYS A 143 -7.00 19.13 2.31
C LYS A 143 -6.02 18.42 3.26
N THR A 144 -6.37 17.22 3.71
CA THR A 144 -5.52 16.41 4.59
C THR A 144 -4.29 15.90 3.85
N LEU A 145 -4.43 15.42 2.60
CA LEU A 145 -3.32 15.01 1.74
C LEU A 145 -2.37 16.18 1.50
N MET A 146 -2.88 17.34 1.10
CA MET A 146 -2.06 18.55 0.90
C MET A 146 -1.24 18.87 2.14
N ARG A 147 -1.88 18.92 3.31
CA ARG A 147 -1.20 19.26 4.57
C ARG A 147 -0.18 18.21 4.99
N ARG A 148 -0.55 16.91 4.94
CA ARG A 148 0.29 15.80 5.48
C ARG A 148 1.43 15.42 4.54
N LEU A 149 1.20 15.47 3.24
CA LEU A 149 2.20 15.13 2.22
C LEU A 149 2.94 16.36 1.68
N LYS A 150 2.59 17.57 2.18
CA LYS A 150 3.16 18.86 1.73
C LYS A 150 2.99 19.07 0.22
N ILE A 151 1.84 18.66 -0.32
CA ILE A 151 1.48 18.85 -1.73
C ILE A 151 0.92 20.28 -1.86
N SER A 152 1.53 21.10 -2.72
CA SER A 152 1.10 22.49 -2.97
C SER A 152 0.00 22.59 -4.03
N ASP A 153 -0.01 21.66 -5.01
CA ASP A 153 -0.98 21.65 -6.10
C ASP A 153 -2.24 20.86 -5.71
N PRO A 154 -3.42 21.50 -5.64
CA PRO A 154 -4.68 20.82 -5.35
C PRO A 154 -5.04 19.72 -6.36
N ALA A 155 -4.69 19.89 -7.65
CA ALA A 155 -4.99 18.89 -8.68
C ALA A 155 -4.21 17.58 -8.43
N VAL A 156 -2.95 17.69 -7.99
CA VAL A 156 -2.14 16.53 -7.60
C VAL A 156 -2.73 15.83 -6.37
N ALA A 157 -3.19 16.61 -5.37
CA ALA A 157 -3.84 16.05 -4.19
C ALA A 157 -5.19 15.36 -4.52
N GLU A 158 -5.95 15.90 -5.48
CA GLU A 158 -7.17 15.27 -5.97
C GLU A 158 -6.89 13.93 -6.67
N GLN A 159 -5.86 13.85 -7.49
CA GLN A 159 -5.46 12.57 -8.06
C GLN A 159 -5.08 11.55 -6.97
N GLY A 160 -4.34 12.01 -5.95
CA GLY A 160 -4.04 11.20 -4.77
C GLY A 160 -5.29 10.70 -4.06
N TYR A 161 -6.33 11.51 -3.94
CA TYR A 161 -7.63 11.10 -3.40
C TYR A 161 -8.28 9.99 -4.25
N TYR A 162 -8.27 10.10 -5.58
CA TYR A 162 -8.82 9.04 -6.45
C TYR A 162 -8.05 7.71 -6.33
N TYR A 163 -6.73 7.76 -6.15
CA TYR A 163 -5.97 6.55 -5.84
C TYR A 163 -6.40 5.94 -4.50
N LEU A 164 -6.57 6.75 -3.45
CA LEU A 164 -7.06 6.25 -2.16
C LEU A 164 -8.46 5.64 -2.27
N GLN A 165 -9.36 6.28 -3.00
CA GLN A 165 -10.71 5.73 -3.24
C GLN A 165 -10.67 4.39 -3.96
N ARG A 166 -9.77 4.23 -4.90
CA ARG A 166 -9.62 3.00 -5.68
C ARG A 166 -8.97 1.88 -4.85
N ASP A 167 -7.85 2.20 -4.18
CA ASP A 167 -6.93 1.21 -3.62
C ASP A 167 -7.32 0.76 -2.21
N LEU A 168 -8.04 1.58 -1.44
CA LEU A 168 -8.51 1.18 -0.12
C LEU A 168 -9.73 0.26 -0.25
N ASP A 169 -9.65 -0.90 0.38
CA ASP A 169 -10.78 -1.82 0.47
C ASP A 169 -11.65 -1.47 1.68
N THR A 170 -12.96 -1.55 1.50
CA THR A 170 -13.94 -1.44 2.61
C THR A 170 -14.14 -2.78 3.34
N GLN A 171 -13.72 -3.89 2.73
CA GLN A 171 -13.67 -5.18 3.38
C GLN A 171 -12.40 -5.25 4.26
N VAL A 172 -12.54 -4.89 5.52
CA VAL A 172 -11.43 -4.75 6.48
C VAL A 172 -10.93 -6.10 7.02
N SER A 173 -11.15 -7.18 6.29
CA SER A 173 -10.60 -8.50 6.61
C SER A 173 -9.32 -8.72 5.82
N PRO A 174 -8.17 -8.96 6.49
CA PRO A 174 -6.93 -9.21 5.79
C PRO A 174 -7.05 -10.45 4.88
N PRO A 175 -6.73 -10.37 3.59
CA PRO A 175 -6.76 -11.53 2.72
C PRO A 175 -5.63 -12.50 3.10
N VAL A 176 -5.97 -13.75 3.40
CA VAL A 176 -4.98 -14.80 3.74
C VAL A 176 -3.99 -14.98 2.58
N GLU A 177 -4.47 -15.00 1.34
CA GLU A 177 -3.63 -15.05 0.13
C GLU A 177 -2.60 -13.91 0.08
N GLY A 178 -2.96 -12.70 0.51
CA GLY A 178 -2.03 -11.58 0.61
C GLY A 178 -0.91 -11.83 1.62
N LEU A 179 -1.22 -12.51 2.73
CA LEU A 179 -0.23 -12.94 3.73
C LEU A 179 0.65 -14.08 3.21
N GLU A 180 0.09 -15.02 2.44
CA GLU A 180 0.84 -16.10 1.80
C GLU A 180 1.85 -15.56 0.79
N ASN A 181 1.45 -14.59 -0.02
CA ASN A 181 2.36 -13.88 -0.92
C ASN A 181 3.49 -13.17 -0.16
N LEU A 182 3.17 -12.49 0.95
CA LEU A 182 4.17 -11.91 1.85
C LEU A 182 5.13 -12.98 2.37
N GLN A 183 4.61 -14.09 2.89
CA GLN A 183 5.40 -15.19 3.44
C GLN A 183 6.34 -15.79 2.39
N ARG A 184 5.87 -15.98 1.15
CA ARG A 184 6.63 -16.54 0.04
C ARG A 184 7.94 -15.76 -0.21
N PHE A 185 7.88 -14.43 -0.18
CA PHE A 185 9.08 -13.61 -0.33
C PHE A 185 9.88 -13.50 0.95
N MET A 186 9.22 -13.34 2.09
CA MET A 186 9.93 -13.16 3.36
C MET A 186 10.74 -14.39 3.77
N LYS A 187 10.30 -15.60 3.45
CA LYS A 187 11.05 -16.83 3.75
C LYS A 187 12.40 -16.90 3.01
N THR A 188 12.57 -16.22 1.88
CA THR A 188 13.85 -16.14 1.18
C THR A 188 14.87 -15.30 1.94
N TYR A 189 14.40 -14.38 2.76
CA TYR A 189 15.22 -13.52 3.60
C TYR A 189 15.37 -14.05 5.04
N ASN A 190 14.28 -14.56 5.59
CA ASN A 190 14.24 -15.20 6.92
C ASN A 190 13.49 -16.54 6.84
N PRO A 191 14.20 -17.68 6.75
CA PRO A 191 13.58 -19.01 6.60
C PRO A 191 12.54 -19.35 7.67
N ARG A 192 12.71 -18.86 8.92
CA ARG A 192 11.76 -19.09 10.03
C ARG A 192 10.35 -18.63 9.74
N VAL A 193 10.18 -17.66 8.84
CA VAL A 193 8.86 -17.20 8.43
C VAL A 193 8.10 -18.27 7.66
N GLY A 194 8.80 -19.20 7.00
CA GLY A 194 8.20 -20.32 6.27
C GLY A 194 7.39 -21.28 7.15
N ASP A 195 7.74 -21.39 8.44
CA ASP A 195 7.10 -22.31 9.40
C ASP A 195 5.80 -21.71 10.01
N VAL A 196 5.51 -20.46 9.72
CA VAL A 196 4.34 -19.74 10.28
C VAL A 196 3.08 -20.11 9.50
N ASN A 197 2.05 -20.62 10.19
CA ASN A 197 0.72 -20.71 9.59
C ASN A 197 0.07 -19.31 9.57
N VAL A 198 0.09 -18.66 8.42
CA VAL A 198 -0.37 -17.27 8.25
C VAL A 198 -1.87 -17.11 8.48
N ALA A 199 -2.69 -18.14 8.25
CA ALA A 199 -4.12 -18.10 8.54
C ALA A 199 -4.39 -17.88 10.04
N ASN A 200 -3.50 -18.37 10.92
CA ASN A 200 -3.61 -18.17 12.37
C ASN A 200 -3.23 -16.74 12.83
N LEU A 201 -2.69 -15.91 11.93
CA LEU A 201 -2.39 -14.52 12.22
C LEU A 201 -3.60 -13.60 11.99
N VAL A 202 -4.62 -14.07 11.26
CA VAL A 202 -5.82 -13.30 10.95
C VAL A 202 -6.89 -13.52 12.03
N ASP A 203 -7.37 -12.43 12.63
CA ASP A 203 -8.49 -12.47 13.57
C ASP A 203 -9.62 -11.56 13.09
N THR A 204 -10.68 -12.16 12.58
CA THR A 204 -11.85 -11.47 12.04
C THR A 204 -13.01 -11.32 13.05
N ARG A 205 -12.86 -11.83 14.29
CA ARG A 205 -13.94 -11.89 15.27
C ARG A 205 -14.50 -10.52 15.66
N LEU A 206 -13.63 -9.50 15.77
CA LEU A 206 -14.08 -8.14 16.07
C LEU A 206 -14.74 -7.47 14.85
N VAL A 207 -14.25 -7.71 13.65
CA VAL A 207 -14.89 -7.23 12.41
C VAL A 207 -16.29 -7.83 12.29
N LYS A 208 -16.38 -9.16 12.48
CA LYS A 208 -17.69 -9.84 12.50
C LYS A 208 -18.63 -9.27 13.57
N TYR A 209 -18.15 -9.05 14.78
CA TYR A 209 -18.93 -8.43 15.85
C TYR A 209 -19.45 -7.05 15.45
N LEU A 210 -18.64 -6.20 14.86
CA LEU A 210 -19.06 -4.88 14.40
C LEU A 210 -20.09 -4.95 13.25
N SER A 211 -19.99 -5.96 12.39
CA SER A 211 -20.99 -6.24 11.37
C SER A 211 -22.31 -6.71 12.02
N ASP A 212 -22.25 -7.72 12.87
CA ASP A 212 -23.42 -8.33 13.52
C ASP A 212 -24.19 -7.32 14.41
N THR A 213 -23.50 -6.34 14.99
CA THR A 213 -24.11 -5.25 15.78
C THR A 213 -24.64 -4.10 14.92
N GLY A 214 -24.55 -4.17 13.59
CA GLY A 214 -25.04 -3.15 12.66
C GLY A 214 -24.20 -1.88 12.61
N PHE A 215 -23.01 -1.84 13.25
CA PHE A 215 -22.14 -0.67 13.22
C PHE A 215 -21.67 -0.35 11.81
N ILE A 216 -21.25 -1.36 11.03
CA ILE A 216 -20.77 -1.16 9.66
C ILE A 216 -21.88 -0.60 8.77
N ASP A 217 -23.10 -1.13 8.89
CA ASP A 217 -24.26 -0.65 8.14
C ASP A 217 -24.65 0.77 8.53
N GLN A 218 -24.53 1.12 9.82
CA GLN A 218 -24.77 2.47 10.30
C GLN A 218 -23.80 3.47 9.68
N ILE A 219 -22.49 3.17 9.70
CA ILE A 219 -21.45 4.01 9.11
C ILE A 219 -21.66 4.12 7.60
N SER A 220 -21.95 3.03 6.89
CA SER A 220 -22.25 3.04 5.46
C SER A 220 -23.41 3.98 5.13
N ARG A 221 -24.49 3.97 5.91
CA ARG A 221 -25.63 4.89 5.74
C ARG A 221 -25.26 6.34 6.01
N ILE A 222 -24.50 6.63 7.08
CA ILE A 222 -24.07 8.01 7.43
C ILE A 222 -23.25 8.61 6.30
N TYR A 223 -22.37 7.84 5.68
CA TYR A 223 -21.47 8.31 4.62
C TYR A 223 -22.02 8.06 3.19
N GLY A 224 -23.24 7.54 3.04
CA GLY A 224 -23.88 7.31 1.75
C GLY A 224 -23.19 6.24 0.91
N LEU A 225 -22.59 5.23 1.55
CA LEU A 225 -21.97 4.09 0.87
C LEU A 225 -23.02 3.02 0.57
N LYS A 226 -22.90 2.39 -0.59
CA LYS A 226 -23.77 1.28 -1.03
C LYS A 226 -23.17 -0.06 -0.65
#